data_b5a556430edb1e3ecc9f6509d965d602
#
_entry.id   b5a556430edb1e3ecc9f6509d965d602
#
_cell.length_a   1.000
_cell.length_b   1.000
_cell.length_c   1.000
_cell.angle_alpha   90.00
_cell.angle_beta   90.00
_cell.angle_gamma   90.00
#
_symmetry.space_group_name_H-M   'P 1'
#
loop_
_entity.id
_entity.type
_entity.pdbx_description
1 polymer ?
#
loop_
_entity_poly.entity_id
_entity_poly.type
_entity_poly.pdbx_seq_one_letter_code
_entity_poly.pdbx_strand_id
1 'polypeptide(L)'
;NAIKAGFIGIGIIFIFMILYYRVPGFIACIALTLYVCLTLLVFVEADVALTLPGIAAFLLTVGMAVDANVLIFERVREELRNGMSVKSAVDKGFDNALSSIIDSNVTTIIAALVLYFMGTGSVKGFAVTLMIGIVVSMFTAIIVTKSLMKLAVNMGLLKSNWQFRVKRG
;
A
#
# COMPACT_ATOMS: atom_id res chain seq x y z
N ASN A 1 4.35 5.33 -24.30
CA ASN A 1 3.76 4.08 -23.85
C ASN A 1 3.35 4.14 -22.38
N ALA A 2 2.09 3.82 -22.07
CA ALA A 2 1.54 3.82 -20.72
C ALA A 2 2.27 2.82 -19.80
N ILE A 3 2.65 1.65 -20.32
CA ILE A 3 3.38 0.62 -19.59
C ILE A 3 4.76 1.13 -19.17
N LYS A 4 5.48 1.76 -20.07
CA LYS A 4 6.81 2.32 -19.80
C LYS A 4 6.72 3.44 -18.76
N ALA A 5 5.75 4.32 -18.87
CA ALA A 5 5.50 5.37 -17.88
C ALA A 5 5.16 4.78 -16.51
N GLY A 6 4.38 3.71 -16.48
CA GLY A 6 4.07 2.99 -15.25
C GLY A 6 5.30 2.41 -14.55
N PHE A 7 6.18 1.76 -15.31
CA PHE A 7 7.44 1.24 -14.75
C PHE A 7 8.35 2.34 -14.22
N ILE A 8 8.46 3.45 -14.93
CA ILE A 8 9.25 4.59 -14.47
C ILE A 8 8.66 5.16 -13.17
N GLY A 9 7.35 5.32 -13.10
CA GLY A 9 6.66 5.79 -11.91
C GLY A 9 6.89 4.90 -10.70
N ILE A 10 6.75 3.59 -10.88
CA ILE A 10 7.01 2.60 -9.82
C ILE A 10 8.47 2.65 -9.36
N GLY A 11 9.41 2.77 -10.30
CA GLY A 11 10.83 2.90 -9.98
C GLY A 11 11.14 4.14 -9.15
N ILE A 12 10.54 5.26 -9.48
CA ILE A 12 10.68 6.52 -8.71
C ILE A 12 10.13 6.34 -7.30
N ILE A 13 8.98 5.71 -7.15
CA ILE A 13 8.36 5.43 -5.85
C ILE A 13 9.28 4.54 -5.00
N PHE A 14 9.85 3.49 -5.57
CA PHE A 14 10.76 2.59 -4.87
C PHE A 14 11.99 3.33 -4.36
N ILE A 15 12.62 4.15 -5.21
CA ILE A 15 13.79 4.94 -4.84
C ILE A 15 13.42 5.89 -3.70
N PHE A 16 12.31 6.62 -3.82
CA PHE A 16 11.84 7.54 -2.77
C PHE A 16 11.62 6.82 -1.45
N MET A 17 10.95 5.68 -1.45
CA MET A 17 10.64 4.92 -0.24
C MET A 17 11.91 4.41 0.45
N ILE A 18 12.86 3.87 -0.31
CA ILE A 18 14.13 3.38 0.23
C ILE A 18 14.94 4.52 0.83
N LEU A 19 15.03 5.64 0.12
CA LEU A 19 15.83 6.79 0.59
C LEU A 19 15.19 7.46 1.81
N TYR A 20 13.88 7.53 1.87
CA TYR A 20 13.17 8.25 2.93
C TYR A 20 13.00 7.39 4.20
N TYR A 21 12.54 6.16 4.05
CA TYR A 21 12.17 5.30 5.19
C TYR A 21 13.24 4.27 5.55
N ARG A 22 14.26 4.08 4.71
CA ARG A 22 15.34 3.10 4.91
C ARG A 22 14.78 1.66 5.00
N VAL A 23 14.96 0.95 6.14
CA VAL A 23 14.50 -0.44 6.27
C VAL A 23 12.98 -0.57 6.08
N PRO A 24 12.12 0.25 6.72
CA PRO A 24 10.69 0.22 6.41
C PRO A 24 10.39 0.50 4.93
N GLY A 25 11.16 1.36 4.28
CA GLY A 25 11.04 1.63 2.84
C GLY A 25 11.31 0.39 1.99
N PHE A 26 12.31 -0.40 2.35
CA PHE A 26 12.59 -1.68 1.68
C PHE A 26 11.44 -2.67 1.86
N ILE A 27 10.89 -2.76 3.06
CA ILE A 27 9.71 -3.58 3.35
C ILE A 27 8.52 -3.15 2.49
N ALA A 28 8.30 -1.84 2.37
CA ALA A 28 7.24 -1.29 1.52
C ALA A 28 7.44 -1.67 0.04
N CYS A 29 8.67 -1.67 -0.45
CA CYS A 29 8.98 -2.09 -1.82
C CYS A 29 8.64 -3.57 -2.05
N ILE A 30 8.97 -4.43 -1.09
CA ILE A 30 8.59 -5.86 -1.15
C ILE A 30 7.07 -6.00 -1.15
N ALA A 31 6.38 -5.32 -0.25
CA ALA A 31 4.93 -5.36 -0.15
C ALA A 31 4.26 -4.85 -1.43
N LEU A 32 4.78 -3.77 -2.01
CA LEU A 32 4.26 -3.22 -3.26
C LEU A 32 4.48 -4.17 -4.44
N THR A 33 5.63 -4.83 -4.50
CA THR A 33 5.92 -5.86 -5.52
C THR A 33 4.94 -7.02 -5.41
N LEU A 34 4.70 -7.52 -4.20
CA LEU A 34 3.69 -8.55 -3.96
C LEU A 34 2.29 -8.08 -4.33
N TYR A 35 1.95 -6.85 -4.00
CA TYR A 35 0.67 -6.24 -4.36
C TYR A 35 0.47 -6.24 -5.88
N VAL A 36 1.45 -5.79 -6.64
CA VAL A 36 1.37 -5.76 -8.11
C VAL A 36 1.23 -7.18 -8.66
N CYS A 37 2.02 -8.13 -8.18
CA CYS A 37 1.95 -9.52 -8.62
C CYS A 37 0.59 -10.16 -8.29
N LEU A 38 0.08 -9.97 -7.09
CA LEU A 38 -1.22 -10.50 -6.68
C LEU A 38 -2.36 -9.87 -7.49
N THR A 39 -2.31 -8.58 -7.73
CA THR A 39 -3.32 -7.87 -8.51
C THR A 39 -3.36 -8.37 -9.95
N LEU A 40 -2.19 -8.54 -10.57
CA LEU A 40 -2.11 -9.08 -11.93
C LEU A 40 -2.61 -10.53 -11.98
N LEU A 41 -2.28 -11.34 -10.98
CA LEU A 41 -2.78 -12.70 -10.88
C LEU A 41 -4.30 -12.74 -10.80
N VAL A 42 -4.91 -11.90 -9.96
CA VAL A 42 -6.37 -11.81 -9.84
C VAL A 42 -7.01 -11.38 -11.17
N PHE A 43 -6.39 -10.43 -11.88
CA PHE A 43 -6.88 -10.00 -13.19
C PHE A 43 -6.89 -11.15 -14.21
N VAL A 44 -5.84 -11.96 -14.22
CA VAL A 44 -5.75 -13.12 -15.12
C VAL A 44 -6.80 -14.17 -14.75
N GLU A 45 -6.93 -14.51 -13.48
CA GLU A 45 -7.87 -15.53 -13.01
C GLU A 45 -9.34 -15.10 -13.18
N ALA A 46 -9.62 -13.80 -13.00
CA ALA A 46 -10.96 -13.26 -13.17
C ALA A 46 -11.28 -12.89 -14.63
N ASP A 47 -10.34 -13.11 -15.55
CA ASP A 47 -10.47 -12.77 -16.97
C ASP A 47 -10.89 -11.29 -17.19
N VAL A 48 -10.28 -10.40 -16.44
CA VAL A 48 -10.55 -8.98 -16.53
C VAL A 48 -9.84 -8.38 -17.74
N ALA A 49 -10.62 -7.77 -18.63
CA ALA A 49 -10.05 -7.08 -19.78
C ALA A 49 -9.35 -5.78 -19.34
N LEU A 50 -8.08 -5.66 -19.71
CA LEU A 50 -7.30 -4.43 -19.43
C LEU A 50 -7.58 -3.38 -20.50
N THR A 51 -8.59 -2.57 -20.26
CA THR A 51 -8.90 -1.39 -21.05
C THR A 51 -8.01 -0.21 -20.63
N LEU A 52 -7.98 0.87 -21.43
CA LEU A 52 -7.23 2.07 -21.05
C LEU A 52 -7.70 2.64 -19.70
N PRO A 53 -9.01 2.79 -19.43
CA PRO A 53 -9.46 3.17 -18.10
C PRO A 53 -9.08 2.16 -17.01
N GLY A 54 -9.04 0.87 -17.33
CA GLY A 54 -8.59 -0.18 -16.40
C GLY A 54 -7.11 -0.02 -16.02
N ILE A 55 -6.25 0.31 -16.97
CA ILE A 55 -4.83 0.59 -16.70
C ILE A 55 -4.71 1.83 -15.79
N ALA A 56 -5.49 2.87 -16.06
CA ALA A 56 -5.51 4.07 -15.21
C ALA A 56 -5.94 3.74 -13.77
N ALA A 57 -6.97 2.90 -13.60
CA ALA A 57 -7.40 2.44 -12.28
C ALA A 57 -6.31 1.62 -11.57
N PHE A 58 -5.61 0.76 -12.30
CA PHE A 58 -4.50 -0.03 -11.74
C PHE A 58 -3.38 0.89 -11.22
N LEU A 59 -2.97 1.87 -12.01
CA LEU A 59 -1.94 2.83 -11.59
C LEU A 59 -2.40 3.66 -10.39
N LEU A 60 -3.66 4.04 -10.34
CA LEU A 60 -4.24 4.73 -9.20
C LEU A 60 -4.17 3.87 -7.93
N THR A 61 -4.52 2.59 -8.02
CA THR A 61 -4.48 1.68 -6.86
C THR A 61 -3.06 1.39 -6.39
N VAL A 62 -2.07 1.39 -7.29
CA VAL A 62 -0.65 1.28 -6.90
C VAL A 62 -0.28 2.47 -6.00
N GLY A 63 -0.66 3.68 -6.39
CA GLY A 63 -0.44 4.86 -5.56
C GLY A 63 -1.14 4.77 -4.20
N MET A 64 -2.36 4.28 -4.18
CA MET A 64 -3.12 4.08 -2.93
C MET A 64 -2.49 3.01 -2.03
N ALA A 65 -1.91 1.96 -2.61
CA ALA A 65 -1.19 0.93 -1.84
C ALA A 65 0.07 1.51 -1.19
N VAL A 66 0.79 2.38 -1.89
CA VAL A 66 1.93 3.10 -1.32
C VAL A 66 1.47 3.99 -0.17
N ASP A 67 0.39 4.72 -0.34
CA ASP A 67 -0.16 5.60 0.71
C ASP A 67 -0.54 4.83 1.97
N ALA A 68 -1.10 3.64 1.83
CA ALA A 68 -1.41 2.78 2.99
C ALA A 68 -0.14 2.42 3.77
N ASN A 69 0.92 2.04 3.08
CA ASN A 69 2.21 1.75 3.72
C ASN A 69 2.82 2.99 4.37
N VAL A 70 2.77 4.14 3.71
CA VAL A 70 3.25 5.42 4.25
C VAL A 70 2.48 5.78 5.53
N LEU A 71 1.17 5.63 5.53
CA LEU A 71 0.34 5.91 6.70
C LEU A 71 0.74 5.03 7.89
N ILE A 72 0.95 3.74 7.66
CA ILE A 72 1.43 2.81 8.69
C ILE A 72 2.77 3.28 9.26
N PHE A 73 3.73 3.61 8.40
CA PHE A 73 5.07 4.03 8.83
C PHE A 73 5.03 5.35 9.58
N GLU A 74 4.20 6.31 9.17
CA GLU A 74 4.07 7.59 9.89
C GLU A 74 3.44 7.40 11.27
N ARG A 75 2.47 6.50 11.41
CA ARG A 75 1.90 6.17 12.71
C ARG A 75 2.92 5.48 13.62
N VAL A 76 3.73 4.58 13.08
CA VAL A 76 4.83 3.95 13.84
C VAL A 76 5.84 5.01 14.29
N ARG A 77 6.22 5.92 13.40
CA ARG A 77 7.14 7.02 13.74
C ARG A 77 6.58 7.91 14.85
N GLU A 78 5.29 8.21 14.80
CA GLU A 78 4.61 9.00 15.84
C GLU A 78 4.72 8.32 17.22
N GLU A 79 4.48 7.00 17.27
CA GLU A 79 4.61 6.23 18.51
C GLU A 79 6.07 6.16 19.00
N LEU A 80 7.04 6.09 18.11
CA LEU A 80 8.45 6.15 18.45
C LEU A 80 8.82 7.51 19.04
N ARG A 81 8.26 8.60 18.52
CA ARG A 81 8.45 9.95 19.08
C ARG A 81 7.89 10.07 20.49
N ASN A 82 6.83 9.32 20.79
CA ASN A 82 6.20 9.27 22.11
C ASN A 82 7.01 8.43 23.11
N GLY A 83 8.14 7.88 22.70
CA GLY A 83 9.06 7.17 23.58
C GLY A 83 8.83 5.66 23.67
N MET A 84 7.96 5.09 22.84
CA MET A 84 7.71 3.65 22.83
C MET A 84 8.89 2.88 22.24
N SER A 85 9.05 1.62 22.68
CA SER A 85 10.00 0.71 22.03
C SER A 85 9.58 0.44 20.59
N VAL A 86 10.53 0.01 19.73
CA VAL A 86 10.25 -0.25 18.31
C VAL A 86 9.15 -1.32 18.16
N LYS A 87 9.23 -2.40 18.93
CA LYS A 87 8.22 -3.47 18.89
C LYS A 87 6.82 -2.95 19.24
N SER A 88 6.69 -2.23 20.33
CA SER A 88 5.40 -1.64 20.77
C SER A 88 4.90 -0.59 19.80
N ALA A 89 5.82 0.23 19.26
CA ALA A 89 5.48 1.27 18.28
C ALA A 89 4.94 0.67 16.98
N VAL A 90 5.52 -0.43 16.50
CA VAL A 90 5.03 -1.14 15.31
C VAL A 90 3.61 -1.64 15.55
N ASP A 91 3.36 -2.33 16.66
CA ASP A 91 2.03 -2.88 16.97
C ASP A 91 0.99 -1.76 17.09
N LYS A 92 1.28 -0.73 17.86
CA LYS A 92 0.34 0.38 18.06
C LYS A 92 0.16 1.23 16.81
N GLY A 93 1.23 1.44 16.05
CA GLY A 93 1.16 2.18 14.79
C GLY A 93 0.25 1.50 13.77
N PHE A 94 0.31 0.18 13.66
CA PHE A 94 -0.60 -0.58 12.82
C PHE A 94 -2.04 -0.45 13.28
N ASP A 95 -2.31 -0.60 14.58
CA ASP A 95 -3.66 -0.47 15.13
C ASP A 95 -4.23 0.92 14.87
N ASN A 96 -3.44 1.96 15.05
CA ASN A 96 -3.87 3.34 14.80
C ASN A 96 -4.09 3.64 13.32
N ALA A 97 -3.26 3.06 12.44
CA ALA A 97 -3.41 3.25 11.00
C ALA A 97 -4.60 2.46 10.42
N LEU A 98 -4.94 1.33 11.02
CA LEU A 98 -5.92 0.39 10.50
C LEU A 98 -7.29 1.03 10.28
N SER A 99 -7.80 1.81 11.23
CA SER A 99 -9.10 2.45 11.09
C SER A 99 -9.14 3.46 9.95
N SER A 100 -8.08 4.25 9.79
CA SER A 100 -7.97 5.20 8.68
C SER A 100 -7.87 4.50 7.33
N ILE A 101 -7.12 3.39 7.25
CA ILE A 101 -7.00 2.59 6.04
C ILE A 101 -8.37 2.00 5.65
N ILE A 102 -9.07 1.41 6.60
CA ILE A 102 -10.39 0.82 6.35
C ILE A 102 -11.38 1.90 5.91
N ASP A 103 -11.43 3.03 6.61
CA ASP A 103 -12.37 4.11 6.30
C ASP A 103 -12.18 4.67 4.90
N SER A 104 -10.94 4.97 4.52
CA SER A 104 -10.63 5.52 3.20
C SER A 104 -10.92 4.51 2.09
N ASN A 105 -10.60 3.25 2.30
CA ASN A 105 -10.84 2.20 1.31
C ASN A 105 -12.32 1.88 1.16
N VAL A 106 -13.08 1.85 2.26
CA VAL A 106 -14.54 1.67 2.21
C VAL A 106 -15.19 2.81 1.41
N THR A 107 -14.79 4.04 1.65
CA THR A 107 -15.27 5.20 0.89
C THR A 107 -15.01 5.04 -0.61
N THR A 108 -13.81 4.63 -0.98
CA THR A 108 -13.44 4.42 -2.39
C THR A 108 -14.21 3.24 -3.01
N ILE A 109 -14.43 2.16 -2.27
CA ILE A 109 -15.24 1.02 -2.72
C ILE A 109 -16.69 1.47 -2.99
N ILE A 110 -17.27 2.29 -2.12
CA ILE A 110 -18.61 2.83 -2.33
C ILE A 110 -18.67 3.64 -3.64
N ALA A 111 -17.69 4.50 -3.88
CA ALA A 111 -17.59 5.25 -5.13
C ALA A 111 -17.47 4.32 -6.35
N ALA A 112 -16.65 3.28 -6.24
CA ALA A 112 -16.48 2.30 -7.31
C ALA A 112 -17.77 1.51 -7.58
N LEU A 113 -18.53 1.14 -6.55
CA LEU A 113 -19.83 0.48 -6.72
C LEU A 113 -20.83 1.39 -7.44
N VAL A 114 -20.86 2.68 -7.12
CA VAL A 114 -21.71 3.63 -7.81
C VAL A 114 -21.33 3.70 -9.30
N LEU A 115 -20.04 3.78 -9.59
CA LEU A 115 -19.53 3.79 -10.97
C LEU A 115 -19.88 2.49 -11.72
N TYR A 116 -19.82 1.36 -11.04
CA TYR A 116 -20.14 0.08 -11.63
C TYR A 116 -21.63 -0.02 -12.02
N PHE A 117 -22.53 0.37 -11.12
CA PHE A 117 -23.97 0.25 -11.34
C PHE A 117 -24.52 1.34 -12.26
N MET A 118 -23.95 2.54 -12.21
CA MET A 118 -24.45 3.69 -12.99
C MET A 118 -23.65 3.95 -14.26
N GLY A 119 -22.47 3.38 -14.37
CA GLY A 119 -21.60 3.56 -15.53
C GLY A 119 -21.90 2.56 -16.65
N THR A 120 -21.38 2.86 -17.83
CA THR A 120 -21.47 2.00 -19.02
C THR A 120 -20.08 1.79 -19.60
N GLY A 121 -19.91 0.65 -20.30
CA GLY A 121 -18.70 0.36 -21.07
C GLY A 121 -17.41 0.44 -20.25
N SER A 122 -16.52 1.34 -20.65
CA SER A 122 -15.19 1.51 -20.04
C SER A 122 -15.23 1.96 -18.59
N VAL A 123 -16.28 2.68 -18.15
CA VAL A 123 -16.44 3.11 -16.76
C VAL A 123 -16.63 1.92 -15.84
N LYS A 124 -17.37 0.90 -16.26
CA LYS A 124 -17.52 -0.35 -15.51
C LYS A 124 -16.18 -1.07 -15.36
N GLY A 125 -15.38 -1.12 -16.42
CA GLY A 125 -14.04 -1.71 -16.37
C GLY A 125 -13.12 -1.00 -15.39
N PHE A 126 -13.16 0.31 -15.37
CA PHE A 126 -12.46 1.14 -14.40
C PHE A 126 -12.88 0.78 -12.96
N ALA A 127 -14.19 0.70 -12.71
CA ALA A 127 -14.74 0.41 -11.39
C ALA A 127 -14.34 -0.99 -10.89
N VAL A 128 -14.40 -2.01 -11.75
CA VAL A 128 -14.01 -3.39 -11.40
C VAL A 128 -12.52 -3.45 -11.05
N THR A 129 -11.67 -2.86 -11.87
CA THR A 129 -10.22 -2.81 -11.63
C THR A 129 -9.90 -2.08 -10.33
N LEU A 130 -10.58 -0.98 -10.07
CA LEU A 130 -10.42 -0.21 -8.84
C LEU A 130 -10.80 -1.04 -7.61
N MET A 131 -11.93 -1.73 -7.62
CA MET A 131 -12.38 -2.58 -6.50
C MET A 131 -11.41 -3.72 -6.23
N ILE A 132 -10.95 -4.41 -7.26
CA ILE A 132 -9.97 -5.49 -7.13
C ILE A 132 -8.68 -4.94 -6.52
N GLY A 133 -8.17 -3.84 -7.04
CA GLY A 133 -6.94 -3.21 -6.54
C GLY A 133 -7.04 -2.80 -5.08
N ILE A 134 -8.17 -2.25 -4.66
CA ILE A 134 -8.39 -1.85 -3.26
C ILE A 134 -8.40 -3.06 -2.32
N VAL A 135 -9.11 -4.12 -2.67
CA VAL A 135 -9.18 -5.33 -1.84
C VAL A 135 -7.79 -5.96 -1.69
N VAL A 136 -7.04 -6.09 -2.78
CA VAL A 136 -5.67 -6.64 -2.74
C VAL A 136 -4.76 -5.70 -1.96
N SER A 137 -4.90 -4.39 -2.11
CA SER A 137 -4.13 -3.39 -1.36
C SER A 137 -4.35 -3.50 0.16
N MET A 138 -5.61 -3.65 0.59
CA MET A 138 -5.93 -3.84 2.01
C MET A 138 -5.31 -5.13 2.54
N PHE A 139 -5.43 -6.22 1.80
CA PHE A 139 -4.81 -7.50 2.16
C PHE A 139 -3.30 -7.34 2.32
N THR A 140 -2.63 -6.72 1.35
CA THR A 140 -1.19 -6.53 1.36
C THR A 140 -0.76 -5.63 2.52
N ALA A 141 -1.43 -4.50 2.72
CA ALA A 141 -1.08 -3.58 3.80
C ALA A 141 -1.29 -4.22 5.18
N ILE A 142 -2.43 -4.86 5.40
CA ILE A 142 -2.80 -5.39 6.71
C ILE A 142 -2.02 -6.66 7.05
N ILE A 143 -1.83 -7.56 6.10
CA ILE A 143 -1.22 -8.86 6.36
C ILE A 143 0.26 -8.86 6.01
N VAL A 144 0.63 -8.53 4.77
CA VAL A 144 2.01 -8.66 4.29
C VAL A 144 2.93 -7.65 4.96
N THR A 145 2.58 -6.37 4.95
CA THR A 145 3.40 -5.32 5.55
C THR A 145 3.55 -5.53 7.05
N LYS A 146 2.47 -5.85 7.74
CA LYS A 146 2.50 -6.15 9.18
C LYS A 146 3.41 -7.33 9.50
N SER A 147 3.28 -8.42 8.76
CA SER A 147 4.10 -9.62 8.95
C SER A 147 5.58 -9.34 8.69
N LEU A 148 5.90 -8.61 7.62
CA LEU A 148 7.28 -8.23 7.29
C LEU A 148 7.87 -7.30 8.35
N MET A 149 7.11 -6.33 8.85
CA MET A 149 7.55 -5.43 9.91
C MET A 149 7.84 -6.19 11.21
N LYS A 150 6.95 -7.09 11.61
CA LYS A 150 7.17 -7.93 12.79
C LYS A 150 8.37 -8.84 12.64
N LEU A 151 8.53 -9.46 11.48
CA LEU A 151 9.68 -10.30 11.18
C LEU A 151 10.98 -9.50 11.26
N ALA A 152 11.02 -8.31 10.67
CA ALA A 152 12.19 -7.43 10.71
C ALA A 152 12.54 -7.01 12.15
N VAL A 153 11.55 -6.72 12.99
CA VAL A 153 11.76 -6.42 14.41
C VAL A 153 12.35 -7.64 15.14
N ASN A 154 11.78 -8.83 14.90
CA ASN A 154 12.24 -10.08 15.55
C ASN A 154 13.65 -10.48 15.11
N MET A 155 14.01 -10.20 13.86
CA MET A 155 15.36 -10.47 13.32
C MET A 155 16.39 -9.41 13.74
N GLY A 156 15.95 -8.34 14.41
CA GLY A 156 16.82 -7.26 14.85
C GLY A 156 17.18 -6.25 13.77
N LEU A 157 16.51 -6.28 12.62
CA LEU A 157 16.72 -5.30 11.55
C LEU A 157 16.12 -3.93 11.89
N LEU A 158 15.11 -3.89 12.76
CA LEU A 158 14.43 -2.66 13.19
C LEU A 158 14.61 -2.47 14.71
N LYS A 159 15.83 -2.23 15.16
CA LYS A 159 16.14 -2.03 16.58
C LYS A 159 16.27 -0.56 16.99
N SER A 160 16.46 0.33 16.03
CA SER A 160 16.87 1.71 16.28
C SER A 160 15.89 2.70 15.67
N ASN A 161 15.67 3.79 16.38
CA ASN A 161 14.91 4.93 15.86
C ASN A 161 15.52 5.51 14.57
N TRP A 162 16.83 5.31 14.35
CA TRP A 162 17.51 5.75 13.16
C TRP A 162 16.90 5.12 11.89
N GLN A 163 16.52 3.85 11.96
CA GLN A 163 15.93 3.13 10.83
C GLN A 163 14.57 3.69 10.41
N PHE A 164 13.87 4.37 11.32
CA PHE A 164 12.62 5.06 11.06
C PHE A 164 12.79 6.56 10.87
N ARG A 165 14.03 7.06 10.87
CA ARG A 165 14.35 8.51 10.82
C ARG A 165 13.70 9.33 11.95
N VAL A 166 13.58 8.77 13.12
CA VAL A 166 13.03 9.46 14.29
C VAL A 166 14.19 9.93 15.16
N LYS A 167 14.21 11.22 15.49
CA LYS A 167 15.10 11.77 16.51
C LYS A 167 14.35 11.72 17.85
N ARG A 168 14.97 11.08 18.85
CA ARG A 168 14.52 11.25 20.23
C ARG A 168 14.96 12.63 20.70
N GLY A 169 13.99 13.41 21.15
CA GLY A 169 14.26 14.66 21.82
C GLY A 169 14.93 14.44 23.18
#